data_e292af86ad3e31cbe4f40a086432ae5d
#
_entry.id   e292af86ad3e31cbe4f40a086432ae5d
#
_cell.length_a   1.000
_cell.length_b   1.000
_cell.length_c   1.000
_cell.angle_alpha   90.00
_cell.angle_beta   90.00
_cell.angle_gamma   90.00
#
_symmetry.space_group_name_H-M   'P 1'
#
loop_
_entity.id
_entity.type
_entity.pdbx_description
1 polymer ?
#
loop_
_entity_poly.entity_id
_entity_poly.type
_entity_poly.pdbx_seq_one_letter_code
_entity_poly.pdbx_strand_id
1 'polypeptide(L)'
;VDTDTKFQGAKSLFSREGAFFLRAYTPRGTPGKVFYTSYGAIKEIAVEPNNPVVVDNGHVVAFTSGLSYRLSKVGGLGSAFLGGEGAVLEFNGSGKVYIQSRNMESLATRLMPFMPTARSN
;
A
#
# COMPACT_ATOMS: atom_id res chain seq x y z
N VAL A 1 14.62 17.10 -1.12
CA VAL A 1 14.10 15.76 -1.48
C VAL A 1 13.39 15.86 -2.81
N ASP A 2 13.84 15.09 -3.77
CA ASP A 2 13.21 14.98 -5.07
C ASP A 2 12.20 13.84 -5.09
N THR A 3 11.24 13.93 -5.98
CA THR A 3 10.17 12.93 -6.10
C THR A 3 10.04 12.44 -7.54
N ASP A 4 9.77 11.16 -7.69
CA ASP A 4 9.54 10.50 -8.96
C ASP A 4 8.37 9.51 -8.83
N THR A 5 7.52 9.45 -9.83
CA THR A 5 6.39 8.54 -9.85
C THR A 5 6.74 7.30 -10.63
N LYS A 6 6.79 6.15 -9.96
CA LYS A 6 6.99 4.86 -10.62
C LYS A 6 5.66 4.24 -11.02
N PHE A 7 5.49 4.07 -12.30
CA PHE A 7 4.36 3.37 -12.90
C PHE A 7 4.65 1.88 -13.07
N GLN A 8 3.79 1.03 -12.55
CA GLN A 8 3.96 -0.42 -12.60
C GLN A 8 3.09 -1.07 -13.67
N GLY A 9 3.38 -0.78 -14.93
CA GLY A 9 2.89 -1.52 -16.09
C GLY A 9 1.37 -1.44 -16.36
N ALA A 10 0.96 -1.96 -17.51
CA ALA A 10 -0.42 -1.87 -17.98
C ALA A 10 -1.46 -2.60 -17.09
N LYS A 11 -1.04 -3.60 -16.32
CA LYS A 11 -1.93 -4.30 -15.38
C LYS A 11 -2.39 -3.44 -14.21
N SER A 12 -1.63 -2.41 -13.86
CA SER A 12 -1.97 -1.49 -12.79
C SER A 12 -3.02 -0.46 -13.19
N LEU A 13 -3.20 -0.19 -14.48
CA LEU A 13 -4.23 0.72 -14.99
C LEU A 13 -5.66 0.23 -14.70
N PHE A 14 -5.84 -1.06 -14.51
CA PHE A 14 -7.13 -1.70 -14.29
C PHE A 14 -7.41 -2.01 -12.82
N SER A 15 -6.47 -1.79 -11.91
CA SER A 15 -6.73 -1.94 -10.49
C SER A 15 -7.14 -0.58 -9.91
N ARG A 16 -8.29 -0.51 -9.26
CA ARG A 16 -8.77 0.66 -8.52
C ARG A 16 -7.83 1.08 -7.39
N GLU A 17 -7.02 0.16 -6.91
CA GLU A 17 -5.98 0.37 -5.92
C GLU A 17 -4.67 0.66 -6.65
N GLY A 18 -4.54 1.88 -7.18
CA GLY A 18 -3.47 2.28 -8.07
C GLY A 18 -2.09 1.80 -7.62
N ALA A 19 -1.43 1.08 -8.50
CA ALA A 19 -0.03 0.68 -8.31
C ALA A 19 0.93 1.84 -8.61
N PHE A 20 0.56 3.04 -8.19
CA PHE A 20 1.41 4.21 -8.28
C PHE A 20 2.15 4.39 -6.96
N PHE A 21 3.48 4.30 -7.02
CA PHE A 21 4.33 4.64 -5.90
C PHE A 21 5.10 5.90 -6.20
N LEU A 22 5.05 6.82 -5.27
CA LEU A 22 5.87 8.02 -5.30
C LEU A 22 7.24 7.68 -4.72
N ARG A 23 8.29 7.86 -5.49
CA ARG A 23 9.65 7.71 -5.03
C ARG A 23 10.18 9.04 -4.52
N ALA A 24 10.56 9.08 -3.25
CA ALA A 24 11.30 10.20 -2.67
C ALA A 24 12.78 9.83 -2.58
N TYR A 25 13.65 10.69 -3.04
CA TYR A 25 15.11 10.49 -3.02
C TYR A 25 15.86 11.80 -2.80
N THR A 26 17.10 11.71 -2.40
CA THR A 26 17.99 12.85 -2.30
C THR A 26 19.15 12.69 -3.28
N PRO A 27 19.76 13.80 -3.75
CA PRO A 27 21.01 13.74 -4.48
C PRO A 27 22.09 13.00 -3.68
N ARG A 28 23.02 12.35 -4.37
CA ARG A 28 24.08 11.56 -3.74
C ARG A 28 24.80 12.36 -2.65
N GLY A 29 24.93 11.75 -1.48
CA GLY A 29 25.67 12.32 -0.35
C GLY A 29 24.93 13.40 0.43
N THR A 30 23.68 13.72 0.08
CA THR A 30 22.88 14.71 0.79
C THR A 30 21.85 14.00 1.69
N PRO A 31 21.87 14.19 3.01
CA PRO A 31 20.84 13.66 3.87
C PRO A 31 19.49 14.37 3.63
N GLY A 32 18.41 13.63 3.74
CA GLY A 32 17.05 14.18 3.62
C GLY A 32 16.10 13.55 4.61
N LYS A 33 14.97 14.19 4.80
CA LYS A 33 13.88 13.71 5.65
C LYS A 33 12.59 13.67 4.85
N VAL A 34 11.81 12.61 5.04
CA VAL A 34 10.48 12.47 4.48
C VAL A 34 9.51 12.36 5.65
N PHE A 35 8.45 13.17 5.60
CA PHE A 35 7.35 13.10 6.56
C PHE A 35 6.13 12.51 5.85
N TYR A 36 5.52 11.54 6.46
CA TYR A 36 4.29 10.92 5.95
C TYR A 36 3.30 10.71 7.07
N THR A 37 2.03 10.70 6.73
CA THR A 37 0.92 10.45 7.65
C THR A 37 0.38 9.05 7.45
N SER A 38 -0.29 8.53 8.45
CA SER A 38 -0.90 7.21 8.40
C SER A 38 -2.25 7.19 9.11
N TYR A 39 -3.02 6.17 8.81
CA TYR A 39 -4.24 5.85 9.53
C TYR A 39 -3.92 4.87 10.67
N GLY A 40 -3.93 5.39 11.90
CA GLY A 40 -3.55 4.63 13.08
C GLY A 40 -2.03 4.57 13.29
N ALA A 41 -1.57 3.51 13.94
CA ALA A 41 -0.16 3.31 14.24
C ALA A 41 0.63 2.86 13.01
N ILE A 42 1.90 3.23 12.95
CA ILE A 42 2.86 2.75 11.96
C ILE A 42 3.72 1.67 12.60
N LYS A 43 3.95 0.59 11.87
CA LYS A 43 4.89 -0.47 12.22
C LYS A 43 5.93 -0.64 11.11
N GLU A 44 7.18 -0.72 11.50
CA GLU A 44 8.29 -1.09 10.64
C GLU A 44 8.43 -2.62 10.62
N ILE A 45 8.58 -3.19 9.42
CA ILE A 45 8.82 -4.61 9.20
C ILE A 45 10.12 -4.74 8.42
N ALA A 46 11.08 -5.48 8.95
CA ALA A 46 12.29 -5.83 8.22
C ALA A 46 11.98 -6.91 7.18
N VAL A 47 12.50 -6.72 5.98
CA VAL A 47 12.48 -7.74 4.90
C VAL A 47 13.90 -8.22 4.70
N GLU A 48 14.09 -9.52 4.76
CA GLU A 48 15.37 -10.18 4.61
C GLU A 48 15.41 -11.01 3.32
N PRO A 49 16.61 -11.24 2.73
CA PRO A 49 16.75 -12.12 1.58
C PRO A 49 16.17 -13.51 1.87
N ASN A 50 15.44 -14.08 0.91
CA ASN A 50 14.77 -15.38 1.02
C ASN A 50 13.65 -15.47 2.09
N ASN A 51 13.23 -14.33 2.64
CA ASN A 51 12.12 -14.26 3.58
C ASN A 51 11.15 -13.16 3.13
N PRO A 52 10.32 -13.42 2.12
CA PRO A 52 9.39 -12.43 1.58
C PRO A 52 8.33 -12.04 2.61
N VAL A 53 7.93 -10.79 2.56
CA VAL A 53 6.85 -10.24 3.40
C VAL A 53 5.67 -9.90 2.49
N VAL A 54 4.50 -10.39 2.85
CA VAL A 54 3.25 -10.14 2.14
C VAL A 54 2.38 -9.21 2.98
N VAL A 55 1.94 -8.12 2.39
CA VAL A 55 1.13 -7.09 3.05
C VAL A 55 -0.06 -6.74 2.17
N ASP A 56 -1.21 -6.56 2.77
CA ASP A 56 -2.36 -5.96 2.11
C ASP A 56 -1.99 -4.56 1.59
N ASN A 57 -2.29 -4.30 0.33
CA ASN A 57 -1.92 -3.04 -0.34
C ASN A 57 -2.44 -1.80 0.41
N GLY A 58 -3.65 -1.86 0.96
CA GLY A 58 -4.24 -0.76 1.72
C GLY A 58 -3.54 -0.44 3.05
N HIS A 59 -2.67 -1.31 3.52
CA HIS A 59 -1.90 -1.10 4.75
C HIS A 59 -0.45 -0.64 4.51
N VAL A 60 0.04 -0.67 3.27
CA VAL A 60 1.40 -0.21 2.95
C VAL A 60 1.46 1.31 2.96
N VAL A 61 2.36 1.87 3.75
CA VAL A 61 2.63 3.32 3.81
C VAL A 61 3.85 3.68 2.98
N ALA A 62 4.94 2.95 3.19
CA ALA A 62 6.21 3.21 2.51
C ALA A 62 7.09 1.96 2.55
N PHE A 63 8.10 1.94 1.70
CA PHE A 63 9.15 0.91 1.73
C PHE A 63 10.46 1.45 1.16
N THR A 64 11.56 0.82 1.52
CA THR A 64 12.88 1.23 1.07
C THR A 64 13.18 0.79 -0.36
N SER A 65 14.00 1.54 -1.06
CA SER A 65 14.32 1.32 -2.48
C SER A 65 15.08 0.02 -2.79
N GLY A 66 15.63 -0.63 -1.76
CA GLY A 66 16.34 -1.93 -1.90
C GLY A 66 15.42 -3.14 -2.06
N LEU A 67 14.13 -2.94 -1.95
CA LEU A 67 13.14 -4.01 -2.10
C LEU A 67 12.60 -4.08 -3.53
N SER A 68 12.43 -5.30 -4.03
CA SER A 68 11.54 -5.61 -5.14
C SER A 68 10.15 -5.92 -4.60
N TYR A 69 9.13 -5.63 -5.38
CA TYR A 69 7.75 -5.90 -4.99
C TYR A 69 6.93 -6.44 -6.15
N ARG A 70 5.95 -7.24 -5.83
CA ARG A 70 4.99 -7.81 -6.77
C ARG A 70 3.58 -7.61 -6.23
N LEU A 71 2.71 -7.00 -7.05
CA LEU A 71 1.29 -6.89 -6.77
C LEU A 71 0.60 -8.18 -7.21
N SER A 72 -0.13 -8.80 -6.30
CA SER A 72 -0.95 -9.97 -6.57
C SER A 72 -2.37 -9.72 -6.09
N LYS A 73 -3.34 -10.13 -6.89
CA LYS A 73 -4.72 -10.17 -6.42
C LYS A 73 -4.92 -11.47 -5.65
N VAL A 74 -5.47 -11.37 -4.46
CA VAL A 74 -5.98 -12.55 -3.76
C VAL A 74 -7.27 -12.95 -4.47
N GLY A 75 -7.11 -13.76 -5.54
CA GLY A 75 -8.23 -14.28 -6.33
C GLY A 75 -8.79 -15.55 -5.70
N GLY A 76 -10.10 -15.60 -5.55
CA GLY A 76 -10.85 -16.75 -5.09
C GLY A 76 -12.14 -16.34 -4.41
N LEU A 77 -13.03 -17.29 -4.20
CA LEU A 77 -14.32 -17.09 -3.51
C LEU A 77 -14.18 -16.49 -2.10
N GLY A 78 -13.00 -16.54 -1.50
CA GLY A 78 -12.70 -15.91 -0.20
C GLY A 78 -12.50 -14.40 -0.26
N SER A 79 -12.13 -13.83 -1.41
CA SER A 79 -11.91 -12.39 -1.51
C SER A 79 -13.20 -11.57 -1.47
N ALA A 80 -14.32 -12.17 -1.90
CA ALA A 80 -15.64 -11.56 -1.79
C ALA A 80 -16.10 -11.46 -0.32
N PHE A 81 -15.61 -12.32 0.55
CA PHE A 81 -15.95 -12.33 1.98
C PHE A 81 -15.22 -11.26 2.79
N LEU A 82 -14.08 -10.82 2.35
CA LEU A 82 -13.26 -9.81 3.04
C LEU A 82 -13.58 -8.37 2.60
N GLY A 83 -14.60 -8.20 1.76
CA GLY A 83 -15.19 -6.88 1.45
C GLY A 83 -14.30 -5.98 0.60
N GLY A 84 -13.27 -6.51 -0.04
CA GLY A 84 -12.38 -5.74 -0.89
C GLY A 84 -11.84 -6.56 -2.04
N GLU A 85 -11.53 -5.91 -3.14
CA GLU A 85 -10.72 -6.46 -4.22
C GLU A 85 -9.28 -6.61 -3.69
N GLY A 86 -9.09 -7.57 -2.77
CA GLY A 86 -7.88 -7.75 -2.00
C GLY A 86 -6.65 -7.88 -2.87
N ALA A 87 -5.92 -6.80 -3.01
CA ALA A 87 -4.60 -6.81 -3.60
C ALA A 87 -3.56 -6.86 -2.50
N VAL A 88 -2.60 -7.75 -2.63
CA VAL A 88 -1.46 -7.85 -1.72
C VAL A 88 -0.17 -7.51 -2.43
N LEU A 89 0.74 -6.90 -1.70
CA LEU A 89 2.11 -6.66 -2.12
C LEU A 89 3.04 -7.65 -1.44
N GLU A 90 3.77 -8.39 -2.24
CA GLU A 90 4.85 -9.25 -1.79
C GLU A 90 6.17 -8.51 -1.98
N PHE A 91 6.90 -8.32 -0.89
CA PHE A 91 8.20 -7.66 -0.87
C PHE A 91 9.32 -8.68 -0.72
N ASN A 92 10.34 -8.56 -1.56
CA ASN A 92 11.52 -9.41 -1.55
C ASN A 92 12.79 -8.54 -1.56
N GLY A 93 13.86 -9.07 -1.00
CA GLY A 93 15.15 -8.43 -0.95
C GLY A 93 15.57 -8.04 0.47
N SER A 94 16.31 -6.97 0.61
CA SER A 94 16.79 -6.49 1.90
C SER A 94 16.37 -5.04 2.10
N GLY A 95 15.58 -4.78 3.13
CA GLY A 95 15.09 -3.44 3.42
C GLY A 95 13.98 -3.44 4.46
N LYS A 96 13.14 -2.42 4.41
CA LYS A 96 12.08 -2.19 5.38
C LYS A 96 10.78 -1.81 4.68
N VAL A 97 9.68 -2.31 5.22
CA VAL A 97 8.31 -1.92 4.84
C VAL A 97 7.65 -1.28 6.05
N TYR A 98 7.00 -0.16 5.84
CA TYR A 98 6.23 0.55 6.85
C TYR A 98 4.76 0.34 6.58
N ILE A 99 4.05 -0.18 7.55
CA ILE A 99 2.61 -0.46 7.44
C ILE A 99 1.82 0.36 8.45
N GLN A 100 0.57 0.64 8.10
CA GLN A 100 -0.39 1.29 8.99
C GLN A 100 -1.38 0.28 9.54
N SER A 101 -1.85 0.51 10.77
CA SER A 101 -2.77 -0.41 11.44
C SER A 101 -4.21 -0.30 10.94
N ARG A 102 -4.56 0.76 10.23
CA ARG A 102 -5.88 1.01 9.65
C ARG A 102 -5.74 1.46 8.20
N ASN A 103 -6.80 1.30 7.42
CA ASN A 103 -6.89 1.88 6.09
C ASN A 103 -8.22 2.64 5.93
N MET A 104 -8.26 3.54 4.96
CA MET A 104 -9.41 4.41 4.72
C MET A 104 -10.64 3.62 4.27
N GLU A 105 -10.46 2.58 3.49
CA GLU A 105 -11.54 1.75 2.96
C GLU A 105 -12.25 0.99 4.09
N SER A 106 -11.53 0.40 5.00
CA SER A 106 -12.09 -0.24 6.19
C SER A 106 -12.84 0.75 7.07
N LEU A 107 -12.36 1.99 7.19
CA LEU A 107 -13.06 3.04 7.89
C LEU A 107 -14.36 3.42 7.17
N ALA A 108 -14.31 3.63 5.87
CA ALA A 108 -15.47 3.97 5.07
C ALA A 108 -16.55 2.88 5.17
N THR A 109 -16.16 1.62 5.04
CA THR A 109 -17.07 0.48 5.17
C THR A 109 -17.78 0.45 6.54
N ARG A 110 -17.06 0.78 7.60
CA ARG A 110 -17.64 0.86 8.95
C ARG A 110 -18.61 2.03 9.13
N LEU A 111 -18.40 3.12 8.42
CA LEU A 111 -19.21 4.32 8.52
C LEU A 111 -20.44 4.27 7.60
N MET A 112 -20.39 3.50 6.50
CA MET A 112 -21.48 3.41 5.54
C MET A 112 -22.87 3.13 6.14
N PRO A 113 -23.05 2.24 7.13
CA PRO A 113 -24.35 2.01 7.73
C PRO A 113 -24.94 3.23 8.44
N PHE A 114 -24.10 4.19 8.82
CA PHE A 114 -24.49 5.41 9.54
C PHE A 114 -24.62 6.64 8.64
N MET A 115 -24.27 6.50 7.35
CA MET A 115 -24.37 7.60 6.40
C MET A 115 -25.80 7.74 5.89
N PRO A 116 -26.30 8.98 5.72
CA PRO A 116 -27.60 9.20 5.12
C PRO A 116 -27.60 8.68 3.69
N THR A 117 -28.58 7.84 3.36
CA THR A 117 -28.81 7.40 1.99
C THR A 117 -29.20 8.61 1.15
N ALA A 118 -28.54 8.82 0.01
CA ALA A 118 -28.95 9.81 -0.93
C ALA A 118 -30.41 9.51 -1.34
N ARG A 119 -31.34 10.39 -1.02
CA ARG A 119 -32.69 10.31 -1.56
C ARG A 119 -32.57 10.52 -3.06
N SER A 120 -32.81 9.46 -3.82
CA SER A 120 -33.11 9.62 -5.24
C SER A 120 -34.47 10.34 -5.36
N ASN A 121 -34.44 11.56 -5.80
CA ASN A 121 -35.64 12.23 -6.26
C ASN A 121 -36.03 11.65 -7.60
#